data_75bd483e36203385c1bc2630bb310128
#
_entry.id   75bd483e36203385c1bc2630bb310128
#
_cell.length_a   1.000
_cell.length_b   1.000
_cell.length_c   1.000
_cell.angle_alpha   90.00
_cell.angle_beta   90.00
_cell.angle_gamma   90.00
#
_symmetry.space_group_name_H-M   'P 1'
#
loop_
_entity.id
_entity.type
_entity.pdbx_description
1 polymer ?
#
loop_
_entity_poly.entity_id
_entity_poly.type
_entity_poly.pdbx_seq_one_letter_code
_entity_poly.pdbx_strand_id
1 'polypeptide(L)'
;MLKVELERKVQAKTGTTLKDAKAAVDAVFETISEALASGDRVLITGFGSFLVRKRRARVGVNPQNPSQKIQLPEATIPAFKAGKSLKDAVAKK
;
A
#
# COMPACT_ATOMS: atom_id res chain seq x y z
N MET A 1 -9.99 1.33 11.06
CA MET A 1 -9.95 2.78 10.81
C MET A 1 -10.16 3.05 9.33
N LEU A 2 -11.15 3.86 9.00
CA LEU A 2 -11.41 4.25 7.63
C LEU A 2 -10.58 5.48 7.27
N LYS A 3 -10.48 5.78 5.96
CA LYS A 3 -9.72 6.93 5.48
C LYS A 3 -10.21 8.25 6.10
N VAL A 4 -11.52 8.41 6.26
CA VAL A 4 -12.10 9.60 6.90
C VAL A 4 -11.61 9.77 8.33
N GLU A 5 -11.52 8.69 9.07
CA GLU A 5 -11.01 8.71 10.45
C GLU A 5 -9.51 9.05 10.48
N LEU A 6 -8.75 8.53 9.51
CA LEU A 6 -7.34 8.86 9.37
C LEU A 6 -7.16 10.36 9.11
N GLU A 7 -7.97 10.94 8.23
CA GLU A 7 -7.92 12.37 7.90
C GLU A 7 -8.20 13.23 9.13
N ARG A 8 -9.18 12.85 9.94
CA ARG A 8 -9.52 13.57 11.18
C ARG A 8 -8.40 13.51 12.20
N LYS A 9 -7.74 12.36 12.32
CA LYS A 9 -6.59 12.21 13.21
C LYS A 9 -5.39 13.05 12.76
N VAL A 10 -5.16 13.11 11.45
CA VAL A 10 -4.14 13.98 10.88
C VAL A 10 -4.45 15.43 11.17
N GLN A 11 -5.70 15.83 11.00
CA GLN A 11 -6.15 17.19 11.34
C GLN A 11 -5.83 17.54 12.80
N ALA A 12 -6.16 16.65 13.71
CA ALA A 12 -5.91 16.88 15.13
C ALA A 12 -4.42 17.02 15.45
N LYS A 13 -3.58 16.23 14.78
CA LYS A 13 -2.14 16.26 15.02
C LYS A 13 -1.45 17.48 14.41
N THR A 14 -1.94 17.96 13.28
CA THR A 14 -1.32 19.08 12.56
C THR A 14 -1.91 20.44 12.94
N GLY A 15 -3.08 20.47 13.54
CA GLY A 15 -3.77 21.71 13.86
C GLY A 15 -4.32 22.45 12.64
N THR A 16 -4.41 21.78 11.50
CA THR A 16 -4.93 22.35 10.26
C THR A 16 -6.45 22.18 10.17
N THR A 17 -7.05 22.72 9.11
CA THR A 17 -8.46 22.48 8.81
C THR A 17 -8.63 21.04 8.30
N LEU A 18 -9.86 20.52 8.39
CA LEU A 18 -10.16 19.21 7.84
C LEU A 18 -9.92 19.16 6.33
N LYS A 19 -10.23 20.25 5.64
CA LYS A 19 -9.99 20.38 4.21
C LYS A 19 -8.50 20.22 3.88
N ASP A 20 -7.64 20.89 4.63
CA ASP A 20 -6.20 20.82 4.41
C ASP A 20 -5.64 19.45 4.77
N ALA A 21 -6.11 18.85 5.86
CA ALA A 21 -5.70 17.51 6.26
C ALA A 21 -6.09 16.48 5.22
N LYS A 22 -7.29 16.57 4.68
CA LYS A 22 -7.76 15.69 3.61
C LYS A 22 -6.91 15.85 2.36
N ALA A 23 -6.63 17.07 1.95
CA ALA A 23 -5.79 17.34 0.78
C ALA A 23 -4.38 16.77 0.95
N ALA A 24 -3.80 16.91 2.15
CA ALA A 24 -2.46 16.39 2.44
C ALA A 24 -2.43 14.86 2.40
N VAL A 25 -3.41 14.20 3.01
CA VAL A 25 -3.51 12.73 2.98
C VAL A 25 -3.68 12.22 1.55
N ASP A 26 -4.56 12.85 0.79
CA ASP A 26 -4.79 12.47 -0.60
C ASP A 26 -3.52 12.64 -1.44
N ALA A 27 -2.80 13.74 -1.24
CA ALA A 27 -1.55 14.00 -1.97
C ALA A 27 -0.48 12.96 -1.67
N VAL A 28 -0.37 12.51 -0.42
CA VAL A 28 0.59 11.47 -0.03
C VAL A 28 0.29 10.17 -0.77
N PHE A 29 -0.96 9.71 -0.74
CA PHE A 29 -1.32 8.44 -1.37
C PHE A 29 -1.27 8.52 -2.89
N GLU A 30 -1.65 9.64 -3.48
CA GLU A 30 -1.52 9.85 -4.93
C GLU A 30 -0.06 9.81 -5.37
N THR A 31 0.82 10.45 -4.63
CA THR A 31 2.26 10.47 -4.93
C THR A 31 2.86 9.07 -4.84
N ILE A 32 2.49 8.31 -3.81
CA ILE A 32 2.94 6.93 -3.67
C ILE A 32 2.43 6.08 -4.84
N SER A 33 1.15 6.24 -5.20
CA SER A 33 0.54 5.49 -6.30
C SER A 33 1.22 5.79 -7.63
N GLU A 34 1.52 7.06 -7.90
CA GLU A 34 2.21 7.48 -9.11
C GLU A 34 3.63 6.90 -9.19
N ALA A 35 4.35 6.92 -8.08
CA ALA A 35 5.70 6.35 -8.03
C ALA A 35 5.67 4.86 -8.33
N LEU A 36 4.76 4.11 -7.70
CA LEU A 36 4.65 2.67 -7.92
C LEU A 36 4.21 2.35 -9.34
N ALA A 37 3.31 3.14 -9.90
CA ALA A 37 2.85 2.97 -11.29
C ALA A 37 3.99 3.15 -12.29
N SER A 38 4.96 4.01 -11.98
CA SER A 38 6.16 4.20 -12.82
C SER A 38 7.27 3.19 -12.54
N GLY A 39 7.06 2.26 -11.63
CA GLY A 39 8.05 1.26 -11.25
C GLY A 39 9.06 1.72 -10.21
N ASP A 40 8.85 2.86 -9.63
CA ASP A 40 9.71 3.40 -8.59
C ASP A 40 9.32 2.87 -7.20
N ARG A 41 10.23 3.00 -6.27
CA ARG A 41 10.05 2.56 -4.89
C ARG A 41 9.96 3.78 -3.98
N VAL A 42 9.10 3.71 -2.96
CA VAL A 42 8.96 4.79 -1.98
C VAL A 42 9.46 4.30 -0.63
N LEU A 43 10.58 4.83 -0.18
CA LEU A 43 11.14 4.49 1.12
C LEU A 43 10.80 5.60 2.11
N ILE A 44 10.09 5.23 3.18
CA ILE A 44 9.72 6.14 4.24
C ILE A 44 10.50 5.74 5.49
N THR A 45 11.55 6.50 5.79
CA THR A 45 12.43 6.21 6.92
C THR A 45 11.63 6.15 8.22
N GLY A 46 11.83 5.08 8.98
CA GLY A 46 11.13 4.85 10.25
C GLY A 46 9.75 4.24 10.10
N PHE A 47 9.28 4.02 8.89
CA PHE A 47 7.96 3.44 8.66
C PHE A 47 8.02 2.17 7.82
N GLY A 48 8.52 2.26 6.59
CA GLY A 48 8.62 1.11 5.69
C GLY A 48 8.81 1.53 4.25
N SER A 49 8.71 0.56 3.36
CA SER A 49 8.91 0.78 1.92
C SER A 49 7.72 0.28 1.14
N PHE A 50 7.27 1.10 0.19
CA PHE A 50 6.33 0.67 -0.84
C PHE A 50 7.13 0.31 -2.08
N LEU A 51 6.85 -0.84 -2.67
CA LEU A 51 7.58 -1.35 -3.82
C LEU A 51 6.65 -2.13 -4.74
N VAL A 52 7.13 -2.43 -5.92
CA VAL A 52 6.42 -3.28 -6.86
C VAL A 52 7.15 -4.61 -7.00
N ARG A 53 6.39 -5.68 -7.13
CA ARG A 53 6.91 -7.02 -7.37
C ARG A 53 6.35 -7.56 -8.65
N LYS A 54 7.18 -8.23 -9.43
CA LYS A 54 6.72 -8.93 -10.62
C LYS A 54 6.30 -10.33 -10.24
N ARG A 55 5.08 -10.70 -10.63
CA ARG A 55 4.59 -12.06 -10.53
C ARG A 55 4.71 -12.72 -11.88
N ARG A 56 5.38 -13.87 -11.93
CA ARG A 56 5.55 -14.62 -13.17
C ARG A 56 4.21 -15.15 -13.66
N ALA A 57 4.07 -15.26 -14.97
CA ALA A 57 2.97 -16.00 -15.56
C ALA A 57 3.00 -17.44 -15.06
N ARG A 58 1.85 -17.97 -14.73
CA ARG A 58 1.74 -19.36 -14.26
C ARG A 58 0.41 -19.96 -14.67
N VAL A 59 0.34 -21.29 -14.61
CA VAL A 59 -0.90 -22.01 -14.85
C VAL A 59 -1.52 -22.30 -13.49
N GLY A 60 -2.74 -21.82 -13.30
CA GLY A 60 -3.53 -22.13 -12.11
C GLY A 60 -4.60 -23.16 -12.42
N VAL A 61 -5.30 -23.59 -11.39
CA VAL A 61 -6.41 -24.55 -11.47
C VAL A 61 -7.66 -23.87 -10.94
N ASN A 62 -8.78 -23.99 -11.69
CA ASN A 62 -10.06 -23.49 -11.23
C ASN A 62 -10.52 -24.36 -10.05
N PRO A 63 -10.70 -23.78 -8.83
CA PRO A 63 -11.10 -24.57 -7.67
C PRO A 63 -12.48 -25.23 -7.82
N GLN A 64 -13.37 -24.67 -8.64
CA GLN A 64 -14.69 -25.26 -8.89
C GLN A 64 -14.66 -26.35 -9.96
N ASN A 65 -13.65 -26.35 -10.81
CA ASN A 65 -13.45 -27.35 -11.84
C ASN A 65 -11.96 -27.67 -11.97
N PRO A 66 -11.44 -28.63 -11.19
CA PRO A 66 -10.01 -28.92 -11.15
C PRO A 66 -9.41 -29.36 -12.48
N SER A 67 -10.22 -29.80 -13.43
CA SER A 67 -9.74 -30.19 -14.76
C SER A 67 -9.51 -28.98 -15.67
N GLN A 68 -10.04 -27.81 -15.32
CA GLN A 68 -9.89 -26.58 -16.09
C GLN A 68 -8.64 -25.84 -15.63
N LYS A 69 -7.71 -25.65 -16.55
CA LYS A 69 -6.51 -24.86 -16.30
C LYS A 69 -6.74 -23.40 -16.66
N ILE A 70 -6.28 -22.51 -15.80
CA ILE A 70 -6.37 -21.08 -16.00
C ILE A 70 -4.94 -20.54 -16.16
N GLN A 71 -4.71 -19.80 -17.24
CA GLN A 71 -3.44 -19.11 -17.41
C GLN A 71 -3.49 -17.77 -16.68
N LEU A 72 -2.59 -17.59 -15.72
CA LEU A 72 -2.42 -16.34 -15.02
C LEU A 72 -1.28 -15.59 -15.67
N PRO A 73 -1.55 -14.41 -16.27
CA PRO A 73 -0.50 -13.64 -16.93
C PRO A 73 0.49 -13.07 -15.93
N GLU A 74 1.65 -12.68 -16.43
CA GLU A 74 2.61 -11.90 -15.66
C GLU A 74 1.94 -10.61 -15.19
N ALA A 75 2.18 -10.25 -13.93
CA ALA A 75 1.58 -9.05 -13.36
C ALA A 75 2.60 -8.32 -12.48
N THR A 76 2.46 -7.00 -12.42
CA THR A 76 3.20 -6.15 -11.48
C THR A 76 2.25 -5.79 -10.36
N ILE A 77 2.60 -6.16 -9.14
CA ILE A 77 1.74 -5.92 -7.97
C ILE A 77 2.41 -5.01 -6.97
N PRO A 78 1.65 -4.11 -6.31
CA PRO A 78 2.20 -3.31 -5.22
C PRO A 78 2.43 -4.17 -3.98
N ALA A 79 3.45 -3.81 -3.20
CA ALA A 79 3.76 -4.48 -1.95
C ALA A 79 4.25 -3.45 -0.94
N PHE A 80 4.08 -3.77 0.33
CA PHE A 80 4.58 -2.95 1.42
C PHE A 80 5.45 -3.79 2.32
N LYS A 81 6.65 -3.28 2.63
CA LYS A 81 7.56 -3.92 3.56
C LYS A 81 7.71 -3.03 4.78
N ALA A 82 7.23 -3.49 5.93
CA ALA A 82 7.28 -2.72 7.17
C ALA A 82 8.73 -2.53 7.63
N GLY A 83 9.02 -1.33 8.11
CA GLY A 83 10.31 -1.03 8.72
C GLY A 83 10.36 -1.55 10.16
N LYS A 84 11.57 -1.54 10.73
CA LYS A 84 11.79 -2.04 12.08
C LYS A 84 10.94 -1.31 13.12
N SER A 85 10.92 0.01 13.06
CA SER A 85 10.16 0.83 14.02
C SER A 85 8.67 0.49 14.00
N LEU A 86 8.10 0.30 12.82
CA LEU A 86 6.69 -0.05 12.69
C LEU A 86 6.44 -1.47 13.22
N LYS A 87 7.31 -2.41 12.90
CA LYS A 87 7.20 -3.79 13.41
C LYS A 87 7.27 -3.82 14.94
N ASP A 88 8.18 -3.07 15.52
CA ASP A 88 8.33 -2.98 16.97
C ASP A 88 7.09 -2.38 17.62
N ALA A 89 6.53 -1.33 17.03
CA ALA A 89 5.32 -0.68 17.53
C ALA A 89 4.12 -1.64 17.55
N VAL A 90 3.98 -2.47 16.52
CA VAL A 90 2.88 -3.43 16.42
C VAL A 90 3.09 -4.62 17.36
N ALA A 91 4.31 -5.09 17.49
CA ALA A 91 4.65 -6.24 18.34
C ALA A 91 4.65 -5.89 19.83
N LYS A 92 4.78 -4.63 20.18
CA LYS A 92 4.80 -4.17 21.55
C LYS A 92 3.42 -4.29 22.18
N LYS A 93 3.36 -4.92 23.33
CA LYS A 93 2.11 -5.10 24.08
C LYS A 93 2.20 -4.46 25.45
#